data_8142c22fd4f59157f9fe6ff313a6ab28
#
_entry.id   8142c22fd4f59157f9fe6ff313a6ab28
#
_cell.length_a   1.000
_cell.length_b   1.000
_cell.length_c   1.000
_cell.angle_alpha   90.00
_cell.angle_beta   90.00
_cell.angle_gamma   90.00
#
_symmetry.space_group_name_H-M   'P 1'
#
loop_
_entity.id
_entity.type
_entity.pdbx_description
1 polymer ?
#
loop_
_entity_poly.entity_id
_entity_poly.type
_entity_poly.pdbx_seq_one_letter_code
_entity_poly.pdbx_strand_id
1 'polypeptide(L)'
;PIIPVYAIQKTRSDTENIVIVICGEGYTESQQQKFIDDVKKVWNGAMRYEPYRSYADRFNVYALCTASESSFGSGGSTFFDVVVGSNNSSSISTNMGNPWKNHIFERCIGPAFIEQIHDAHIPDKTEPDTMYWEDSDQYPPFYYVHNYINQFALLVNTDRNFGDAYTNFPFGFHYFITPSDSYRAPQTFAHELGHGLLGLGDEYMDRVNEQTDITSLNVACNVNPEQVKWKKLLGFRKTYSCPSQSYGNAYNSSYECLMRDTDYPFCEVCRLQGYKRLSQL
;
A
#
# COMPACT_ATOMS: atom_id res chain seq x y z
N PRO A 1 6.31 -12.37 -22.00
CA PRO A 1 7.34 -12.85 -21.06
C PRO A 1 6.69 -13.13 -19.71
N ILE A 2 7.04 -14.27 -19.10
CA ILE A 2 6.58 -14.63 -17.76
C ILE A 2 7.34 -13.77 -16.76
N ILE A 3 6.62 -13.08 -15.87
CA ILE A 3 7.22 -12.30 -14.78
C ILE A 3 7.50 -13.26 -13.63
N PRO A 4 8.75 -13.50 -13.22
CA PRO A 4 9.06 -14.41 -12.12
C PRO A 4 8.48 -13.90 -10.80
N VAL A 5 7.95 -14.84 -10.01
CA VAL A 5 7.36 -14.57 -8.70
C VAL A 5 8.13 -15.33 -7.62
N TYR A 6 8.49 -14.63 -6.53
CA TYR A 6 9.16 -15.23 -5.39
C TYR A 6 8.34 -15.06 -4.12
N ALA A 7 8.11 -16.15 -3.40
CA ALA A 7 7.53 -16.09 -2.08
C ALA A 7 8.60 -15.58 -1.08
N ILE A 8 8.42 -14.36 -0.60
CA ILE A 8 9.25 -13.76 0.45
C ILE A 8 8.87 -14.34 1.80
N GLN A 9 7.56 -14.48 2.01
CA GLN A 9 6.97 -15.11 3.17
C GLN A 9 5.70 -15.84 2.74
N LYS A 10 5.57 -17.11 3.12
CA LYS A 10 4.34 -17.88 2.95
C LYS A 10 4.13 -18.75 4.19
N THR A 11 3.09 -18.48 4.94
CA THR A 11 2.81 -19.13 6.22
C THR A 11 1.60 -20.05 6.14
N ARG A 12 0.63 -19.73 5.29
CA ARG A 12 -0.63 -20.47 5.08
C ARG A 12 -1.05 -20.42 3.61
N SER A 13 -2.24 -20.94 3.30
CA SER A 13 -2.87 -20.74 1.98
C SER A 13 -3.17 -19.26 1.73
N ASP A 14 -3.21 -18.84 0.47
CA ASP A 14 -3.48 -17.46 0.11
C ASP A 14 -4.95 -17.06 0.37
N THR A 15 -5.84 -18.04 0.50
CA THR A 15 -7.24 -17.83 0.87
C THR A 15 -7.45 -17.62 2.38
N GLU A 16 -6.45 -17.95 3.20
CA GLU A 16 -6.51 -17.82 4.67
C GLU A 16 -5.66 -16.68 5.20
N ASN A 17 -4.82 -16.10 4.35
CA ASN A 17 -3.87 -15.06 4.74
C ASN A 17 -4.08 -13.76 3.98
N ILE A 18 -3.53 -12.71 4.53
CA ILE A 18 -3.44 -11.40 3.89
C ILE A 18 -2.31 -11.46 2.86
N VAL A 19 -2.66 -11.28 1.60
CA VAL A 19 -1.71 -11.38 0.49
C VAL A 19 -1.21 -9.98 0.10
N ILE A 20 0.11 -9.83 0.17
CA ILE A 20 0.82 -8.61 -0.24
C ILE A 20 1.69 -8.94 -1.45
N VAL A 21 1.52 -8.17 -2.51
CA VAL A 21 2.33 -8.29 -3.73
C VAL A 21 3.19 -7.05 -3.91
N ILE A 22 4.49 -7.24 -4.00
CA ILE A 22 5.48 -6.16 -4.14
C ILE A 22 6.14 -6.29 -5.51
N CYS A 23 6.07 -5.23 -6.30
CA CYS A 23 6.62 -5.15 -7.64
C CYS A 23 7.85 -4.23 -7.65
N GLY A 24 8.86 -4.58 -8.46
CA GLY A 24 10.06 -3.77 -8.62
C GLY A 24 9.88 -2.67 -9.65
N GLU A 25 10.34 -1.46 -9.34
CA GLU A 25 10.39 -0.33 -10.26
C GLU A 25 11.83 0.18 -10.37
N GLY A 26 12.33 0.29 -11.61
CA GLY A 26 13.69 0.73 -11.86
C GLY A 26 14.77 -0.31 -11.49
N TYR A 27 14.41 -1.57 -11.36
CA TYR A 27 15.34 -2.70 -11.27
C TYR A 27 15.47 -3.35 -12.64
N THR A 28 16.68 -3.35 -13.19
CA THR A 28 16.96 -4.05 -14.45
C THR A 28 16.99 -5.56 -14.25
N GLU A 29 17.05 -6.32 -15.34
CA GLU A 29 17.16 -7.79 -15.30
C GLU A 29 18.33 -8.25 -14.40
N SER A 30 19.48 -7.60 -14.49
CA SER A 30 20.64 -7.92 -13.66
C SER A 30 20.50 -7.52 -12.18
N GLN A 31 19.49 -6.74 -11.84
CA GLN A 31 19.24 -6.24 -10.47
C GLN A 31 18.09 -6.98 -9.76
N GLN A 32 17.57 -8.04 -10.35
CA GLN A 32 16.44 -8.75 -9.75
C GLN A 32 16.75 -9.40 -8.39
N GLN A 33 17.98 -9.86 -8.18
CA GLN A 33 18.40 -10.35 -6.86
C GLN A 33 18.43 -9.21 -5.82
N LYS A 34 18.93 -8.02 -6.21
CA LYS A 34 18.86 -6.82 -5.35
C LYS A 34 17.42 -6.49 -4.98
N PHE A 35 16.51 -6.55 -5.94
CA PHE A 35 15.07 -6.33 -5.69
C PHE A 35 14.54 -7.27 -4.61
N ILE A 36 14.80 -8.58 -4.73
CA ILE A 36 14.37 -9.56 -3.73
C ILE A 36 14.93 -9.25 -2.34
N ASP A 37 16.20 -8.86 -2.26
CA ASP A 37 16.86 -8.53 -1.00
C ASP A 37 16.32 -7.22 -0.39
N ASP A 38 16.01 -6.24 -1.23
CA ASP A 38 15.35 -5.00 -0.82
C ASP A 38 13.93 -5.25 -0.30
N VAL A 39 13.15 -6.11 -0.97
CA VAL A 39 11.83 -6.52 -0.47
C VAL A 39 11.93 -7.15 0.91
N LYS A 40 12.86 -8.08 1.12
CA LYS A 40 13.10 -8.69 2.44
C LYS A 40 13.46 -7.65 3.49
N LYS A 41 14.31 -6.69 3.14
CA LYS A 41 14.74 -5.60 4.03
C LYS A 41 13.56 -4.75 4.48
N VAL A 42 12.76 -4.23 3.54
CA VAL A 42 11.64 -3.34 3.89
C VAL A 42 10.53 -4.09 4.60
N TRP A 43 10.22 -5.31 4.19
CA TRP A 43 9.22 -6.17 4.84
C TRP A 43 9.60 -6.50 6.28
N ASN A 44 10.80 -7.04 6.49
CA ASN A 44 11.27 -7.39 7.84
C ASN A 44 11.36 -6.15 8.75
N GLY A 45 11.67 -5.00 8.20
CA GLY A 45 11.68 -3.75 8.94
C GLY A 45 10.29 -3.28 9.32
N ALA A 46 9.31 -3.37 8.42
CA ALA A 46 7.92 -3.03 8.69
C ALA A 46 7.29 -3.96 9.75
N MET A 47 7.64 -5.25 9.74
CA MET A 47 7.14 -6.22 10.72
C MET A 47 7.68 -6.01 12.15
N ARG A 48 8.52 -5.00 12.39
CA ARG A 48 8.91 -4.59 13.75
C ARG A 48 7.86 -3.73 14.43
N TYR A 49 6.93 -3.16 13.67
CA TYR A 49 5.88 -2.29 14.19
C TYR A 49 4.63 -3.07 14.57
N GLU A 50 4.05 -2.76 15.73
CA GLU A 50 2.69 -3.18 16.03
C GLU A 50 1.69 -2.30 15.26
N PRO A 51 0.61 -2.88 14.69
CA PRO A 51 0.11 -4.25 14.94
C PRO A 51 0.69 -5.33 14.02
N TYR A 52 1.51 -4.99 13.02
CA TYR A 52 2.01 -5.97 12.04
C TYR A 52 2.78 -7.11 12.68
N ARG A 53 3.61 -6.80 13.69
CA ARG A 53 4.41 -7.80 14.39
C ARG A 53 3.55 -8.90 15.01
N SER A 54 2.44 -8.53 15.65
CA SER A 54 1.52 -9.48 16.28
C SER A 54 0.74 -10.34 15.26
N TYR A 55 0.68 -9.91 14.01
CA TYR A 55 -0.01 -10.60 12.92
C TYR A 55 0.95 -11.09 11.84
N ALA A 56 2.25 -11.15 12.12
CA ALA A 56 3.26 -11.46 11.10
C ALA A 56 3.02 -12.81 10.40
N ASP A 57 2.47 -13.80 11.10
CA ASP A 57 2.11 -15.10 10.56
C ASP A 57 0.82 -15.11 9.70
N ARG A 58 0.08 -13.99 9.67
CA ARG A 58 -1.12 -13.82 8.86
C ARG A 58 -0.84 -13.21 7.48
N PHE A 59 0.43 -13.02 7.11
CA PHE A 59 0.80 -12.46 5.83
C PHE A 59 1.46 -13.50 4.93
N ASN A 60 1.05 -13.51 3.67
CA ASN A 60 1.80 -14.08 2.56
C ASN A 60 2.31 -12.92 1.70
N VAL A 61 3.60 -12.90 1.43
CA VAL A 61 4.27 -11.81 0.73
C VAL A 61 5.02 -12.33 -0.47
N TYR A 62 4.77 -11.73 -1.60
CA TYR A 62 5.34 -12.13 -2.87
C TYR A 62 6.04 -10.95 -3.54
N ALA A 63 7.22 -11.23 -4.07
CA ALA A 63 7.95 -10.30 -4.92
C ALA A 63 7.74 -10.69 -6.38
N LEU A 64 7.21 -9.74 -7.18
CA LEU A 64 7.13 -9.86 -8.63
C LEU A 64 8.33 -9.17 -9.26
N CYS A 65 9.14 -9.94 -9.96
CA CYS A 65 10.39 -9.48 -10.58
C CYS A 65 10.11 -8.75 -11.90
N THR A 66 9.47 -7.59 -11.80
CA THR A 66 9.24 -6.69 -12.93
C THR A 66 10.55 -6.04 -13.33
N ALA A 67 11.11 -6.48 -14.49
CA ALA A 67 12.38 -5.97 -14.97
C ALA A 67 12.17 -4.70 -15.80
N SER A 68 12.80 -3.61 -15.39
CA SER A 68 12.86 -2.34 -16.12
C SER A 68 13.99 -2.36 -17.16
N GLU A 69 13.81 -1.65 -18.27
CA GLU A 69 14.87 -1.47 -19.29
C GLU A 69 16.05 -0.68 -18.74
N SER A 70 15.76 0.25 -17.82
CA SER A 70 16.73 1.16 -17.22
C SER A 70 16.56 1.24 -15.71
N SER A 71 17.63 1.57 -15.01
CA SER A 71 17.57 1.90 -13.59
C SER A 71 16.80 3.20 -13.36
N PHE A 72 16.12 3.31 -12.22
CA PHE A 72 15.39 4.51 -11.86
C PHE A 72 16.29 5.75 -11.88
N GLY A 73 15.80 6.83 -12.49
CA GLY A 73 16.56 8.09 -12.58
C GLY A 73 17.67 8.15 -13.63
N SER A 74 17.90 7.09 -14.40
CA SER A 74 18.91 7.08 -15.47
C SER A 74 18.47 7.74 -16.78
N GLY A 75 17.21 8.21 -16.84
CA GLY A 75 16.63 8.86 -18.02
C GLY A 75 16.07 7.90 -19.07
N GLY A 76 16.10 6.60 -18.82
CA GLY A 76 15.46 5.59 -19.66
C GLY A 76 14.11 5.15 -19.13
N SER A 77 13.47 4.21 -19.85
CA SER A 77 12.15 3.66 -19.50
C SER A 77 12.27 2.70 -18.32
N THR A 78 11.33 2.81 -17.39
CA THR A 78 11.15 1.85 -16.30
C THR A 78 9.82 1.11 -16.45
N PHE A 79 9.60 0.06 -15.65
CA PHE A 79 8.46 -0.83 -15.88
C PHE A 79 7.10 -0.13 -15.71
N PHE A 80 6.96 0.67 -14.64
CA PHE A 80 5.74 1.42 -14.34
C PHE A 80 5.85 2.90 -14.67
N ASP A 81 7.02 3.38 -15.07
CA ASP A 81 7.32 4.80 -15.29
C ASP A 81 6.92 5.68 -14.09
N VAL A 82 7.34 5.29 -12.90
CA VAL A 82 7.10 6.10 -11.70
C VAL A 82 7.84 7.44 -11.80
N VAL A 83 7.10 8.51 -11.52
CA VAL A 83 7.63 9.87 -11.46
C VAL A 83 7.64 10.32 -10.00
N VAL A 84 8.77 10.85 -9.55
CA VAL A 84 8.89 11.47 -8.23
C VAL A 84 9.10 12.97 -8.40
N GLY A 85 8.12 13.76 -8.00
CA GLY A 85 8.14 15.21 -8.08
C GLY A 85 9.17 15.88 -7.15
N SER A 86 9.34 17.19 -7.32
CA SER A 86 10.25 17.99 -6.47
C SER A 86 9.77 18.11 -5.02
N ASN A 87 8.47 17.95 -4.78
CA ASN A 87 7.83 17.93 -3.45
C ASN A 87 7.82 16.52 -2.81
N ASN A 88 8.55 15.57 -3.38
CA ASN A 88 8.58 14.17 -2.99
C ASN A 88 7.25 13.41 -3.14
N SER A 89 6.27 13.94 -3.87
CA SER A 89 5.12 13.13 -4.30
C SER A 89 5.55 12.17 -5.40
N SER A 90 4.99 10.98 -5.40
CA SER A 90 5.25 9.98 -6.42
C SER A 90 3.94 9.57 -7.10
N SER A 91 4.01 9.18 -8.35
CA SER A 91 2.87 8.66 -9.10
C SER A 91 3.34 7.80 -10.27
N ILE A 92 2.50 6.89 -10.73
CA ILE A 92 2.71 6.25 -12.02
C ILE A 92 2.45 7.30 -13.11
N SER A 93 3.38 7.48 -14.03
CA SER A 93 3.26 8.50 -15.06
C SER A 93 2.04 8.22 -15.95
N THR A 94 1.14 9.21 -16.01
CA THR A 94 0.00 9.21 -16.94
C THR A 94 0.35 9.83 -18.29
N ASN A 95 1.58 10.32 -18.48
CA ASN A 95 2.01 11.13 -19.62
C ASN A 95 2.02 10.42 -20.98
N MET A 96 1.59 9.19 -21.06
CA MET A 96 1.48 8.49 -22.34
C MET A 96 0.05 8.44 -22.88
N GLY A 97 -0.82 9.37 -22.49
CA GLY A 97 -2.16 9.48 -23.05
C GLY A 97 -3.02 8.22 -22.90
N ASN A 98 -2.58 7.30 -22.07
CA ASN A 98 -3.22 6.02 -21.88
C ASN A 98 -3.65 5.90 -20.41
N PRO A 99 -4.95 6.09 -20.10
CA PRO A 99 -5.49 5.83 -18.77
C PRO A 99 -5.26 4.38 -18.30
N TRP A 100 -4.75 3.54 -19.19
CA TRP A 100 -4.55 2.12 -19.07
C TRP A 100 -3.24 1.71 -18.39
N LYS A 101 -2.28 2.62 -18.13
CA LYS A 101 -1.08 2.26 -17.35
C LYS A 101 -1.40 1.85 -15.91
N ASN A 102 -2.45 2.41 -15.37
CA ASN A 102 -2.99 1.98 -14.07
C ASN A 102 -3.49 0.52 -14.10
N HIS A 103 -3.78 -0.01 -15.28
CA HIS A 103 -4.18 -1.40 -15.49
C HIS A 103 -3.01 -2.37 -15.68
N ILE A 104 -1.74 -1.92 -15.57
CA ILE A 104 -0.59 -2.82 -15.63
C ILE A 104 -0.65 -3.86 -14.50
N PHE A 105 -1.08 -3.45 -13.31
CA PHE A 105 -1.32 -4.38 -12.21
C PHE A 105 -2.28 -5.48 -12.60
N GLU A 106 -3.33 -5.16 -13.31
CA GLU A 106 -4.39 -6.05 -13.67
C GLU A 106 -4.05 -6.94 -14.86
N ARG A 107 -3.39 -6.35 -15.85
CA ARG A 107 -3.13 -7.03 -17.11
C ARG A 107 -1.87 -7.89 -17.10
N CYS A 108 -0.84 -7.42 -16.41
CA CYS A 108 0.46 -8.10 -16.43
C CYS A 108 0.72 -8.86 -15.15
N ILE A 109 0.32 -8.30 -14.02
CA ILE A 109 0.73 -8.78 -12.71
C ILE A 109 -0.29 -9.76 -12.14
N GLY A 110 -1.57 -9.41 -12.21
CA GLY A 110 -2.63 -10.30 -11.73
C GLY A 110 -2.61 -11.67 -12.39
N PRO A 111 -2.63 -11.77 -13.74
CA PRO A 111 -2.54 -13.05 -14.42
C PRO A 111 -1.24 -13.80 -14.11
N ALA A 112 -0.08 -13.13 -14.17
CA ALA A 112 1.21 -13.76 -13.89
C ALA A 112 1.29 -14.29 -12.46
N PHE A 113 0.72 -13.57 -11.50
CA PHE A 113 0.64 -13.98 -10.11
C PHE A 113 -0.29 -15.18 -9.95
N ILE A 114 -1.49 -15.13 -10.51
CA ILE A 114 -2.49 -16.19 -10.42
C ILE A 114 -1.97 -17.47 -11.06
N GLU A 115 -1.35 -17.41 -12.23
CA GLU A 115 -0.82 -18.58 -12.92
C GLU A 115 0.32 -19.28 -12.17
N GLN A 116 1.13 -18.53 -11.43
CA GLN A 116 2.32 -19.08 -10.78
C GLN A 116 2.13 -19.49 -9.32
N ILE A 117 1.20 -18.87 -8.61
CA ILE A 117 1.08 -19.00 -7.15
C ILE A 117 -0.23 -19.63 -6.73
N HIS A 118 -1.30 -19.34 -7.42
CA HIS A 118 -2.54 -20.04 -7.21
C HIS A 118 -2.48 -21.41 -7.89
N ASP A 119 -2.48 -22.47 -7.07
CA ASP A 119 -3.00 -23.79 -7.47
C ASP A 119 -4.52 -23.61 -7.71
N ALA A 120 -4.75 -22.88 -8.72
CA ALA A 120 -5.92 -22.42 -9.40
C ALA A 120 -7.22 -23.11 -8.98
N HIS A 121 -7.83 -22.68 -7.93
CA HIS A 121 -9.26 -22.58 -7.95
C HIS A 121 -9.61 -21.18 -8.51
N ILE A 122 -9.48 -21.02 -9.82
CA ILE A 122 -10.18 -19.94 -10.52
C ILE A 122 -11.64 -20.32 -10.39
N PRO A 123 -12.46 -19.55 -9.63
CA PRO A 123 -13.89 -19.82 -9.56
C PRO A 123 -14.44 -19.87 -10.98
N ASP A 124 -15.32 -20.83 -11.23
CA ASP A 124 -15.96 -21.01 -12.51
C ASP A 124 -16.50 -19.65 -12.99
N LYS A 125 -16.22 -19.31 -14.24
CA LYS A 125 -16.60 -18.05 -14.90
C LYS A 125 -18.14 -17.79 -14.89
N THR A 126 -18.90 -18.64 -14.26
CA THR A 126 -20.36 -18.62 -14.22
C THR A 126 -20.96 -18.01 -12.95
N GLU A 127 -20.16 -17.52 -11.99
CA GLU A 127 -20.69 -16.87 -10.79
C GLU A 127 -21.25 -15.47 -11.12
N PRO A 128 -22.52 -15.17 -10.75
CA PRO A 128 -23.28 -14.01 -11.25
C PRO A 128 -22.97 -12.67 -10.61
N ASP A 129 -22.07 -12.57 -9.63
CA ASP A 129 -21.77 -11.33 -8.92
C ASP A 129 -20.62 -10.50 -9.51
N THR A 130 -20.23 -10.78 -10.73
CA THR A 130 -19.21 -10.01 -11.43
C THR A 130 -19.82 -8.76 -12.06
N MET A 131 -19.42 -7.59 -11.63
CA MET A 131 -19.65 -6.35 -12.37
C MET A 131 -18.94 -6.45 -13.72
N TYR A 132 -19.67 -6.80 -14.74
CA TYR A 132 -19.19 -6.78 -16.12
C TYR A 132 -19.17 -5.36 -16.65
N TRP A 133 -18.04 -4.94 -17.17
CA TRP A 133 -17.98 -3.84 -18.14
C TRP A 133 -18.22 -4.45 -19.53
N GLU A 134 -19.05 -3.82 -20.33
CA GLU A 134 -19.53 -4.33 -21.63
C GLU A 134 -18.43 -4.48 -22.71
N ASP A 135 -17.16 -4.24 -22.42
CA ASP A 135 -16.02 -4.47 -23.30
C ASP A 135 -15.17 -5.69 -22.89
N SER A 136 -15.82 -6.78 -22.54
CA SER A 136 -15.23 -7.99 -21.95
C SER A 136 -14.22 -8.73 -22.83
N ASP A 137 -14.15 -8.47 -24.12
CA ASP A 137 -13.30 -9.24 -25.06
C ASP A 137 -11.82 -8.84 -25.04
N GLN A 138 -11.46 -7.76 -24.35
CA GLN A 138 -10.09 -7.25 -24.31
C GLN A 138 -9.38 -7.40 -22.95
N TYR A 139 -10.09 -7.79 -21.87
CA TYR A 139 -9.53 -7.73 -20.52
C TYR A 139 -9.79 -9.00 -19.73
N PRO A 140 -8.76 -9.64 -19.13
CA PRO A 140 -8.99 -10.65 -18.11
C PRO A 140 -9.78 -10.01 -16.96
N PRO A 141 -10.75 -10.68 -16.39
CA PRO A 141 -11.64 -10.10 -15.41
C PRO A 141 -10.87 -9.63 -14.17
N PHE A 142 -10.92 -8.35 -13.95
CA PHE A 142 -10.42 -7.57 -12.81
C PHE A 142 -10.70 -8.21 -11.46
N TYR A 143 -11.82 -8.85 -11.39
CA TYR A 143 -12.44 -9.46 -10.22
C TYR A 143 -11.54 -10.48 -9.50
N TYR A 144 -10.77 -11.25 -10.24
CA TYR A 144 -9.98 -12.31 -9.64
C TYR A 144 -8.78 -11.79 -8.83
N VAL A 145 -8.19 -10.71 -9.23
CA VAL A 145 -7.03 -10.13 -8.55
C VAL A 145 -7.42 -9.56 -7.19
N HIS A 146 -8.58 -8.90 -7.09
CA HIS A 146 -9.09 -8.31 -5.87
C HIS A 146 -9.38 -9.30 -4.75
N ASN A 147 -9.89 -10.47 -5.09
CA ASN A 147 -10.28 -11.45 -4.08
C ASN A 147 -9.08 -12.13 -3.41
N TYR A 148 -7.90 -12.07 -4.04
CA TYR A 148 -6.72 -12.79 -3.59
C TYR A 148 -5.56 -11.90 -3.17
N ILE A 149 -5.55 -10.62 -3.54
CA ILE A 149 -4.49 -9.68 -3.20
C ILE A 149 -5.06 -8.54 -2.39
N ASN A 150 -4.65 -8.44 -1.13
CA ASN A 150 -5.13 -7.41 -0.21
C ASN A 150 -4.42 -6.08 -0.42
N GLN A 151 -3.15 -6.12 -0.86
CA GLN A 151 -2.35 -4.92 -1.05
C GLN A 151 -1.29 -5.11 -2.12
N PHE A 152 -1.14 -4.07 -2.98
CA PHE A 152 0.00 -3.93 -3.88
C PHE A 152 0.97 -2.87 -3.38
N ALA A 153 2.25 -3.08 -3.65
CA ALA A 153 3.30 -2.11 -3.41
C ALA A 153 4.25 -2.01 -4.61
N LEU A 154 4.67 -0.81 -4.93
CA LEU A 154 5.79 -0.54 -5.83
C LEU A 154 7.02 -0.17 -5.02
N LEU A 155 8.06 -0.98 -5.12
CA LEU A 155 9.34 -0.71 -4.50
C LEU A 155 10.28 -0.13 -5.55
N VAL A 156 10.62 1.15 -5.39
CA VAL A 156 11.42 1.91 -6.36
C VAL A 156 12.90 1.84 -5.99
N ASN A 157 13.74 1.47 -6.93
CA ASN A 157 15.19 1.36 -6.77
C ASN A 157 15.85 2.75 -6.67
N THR A 158 15.70 3.38 -5.52
CA THR A 158 16.22 4.75 -5.26
C THR A 158 16.43 4.99 -3.77
N ASP A 159 17.36 5.90 -3.46
CA ASP A 159 17.64 6.40 -2.11
C ASP A 159 16.83 7.67 -1.73
N ARG A 160 16.08 8.23 -2.68
CA ARG A 160 15.19 9.37 -2.40
C ARG A 160 14.16 8.99 -1.35
N ASN A 161 13.85 9.95 -0.47
CA ASN A 161 12.84 9.73 0.57
C ASN A 161 11.47 10.24 0.10
N PHE A 162 10.53 9.34 -0.11
CA PHE A 162 9.13 9.62 -0.47
C PHE A 162 8.26 8.42 -0.11
N GLY A 163 6.96 8.62 -0.09
CA GLY A 163 5.97 7.56 0.03
C GLY A 163 4.61 8.13 -0.36
N ASP A 164 3.82 7.37 -1.09
CA ASP A 164 2.47 7.76 -1.48
C ASP A 164 1.58 6.53 -1.56
N ALA A 165 0.43 6.58 -0.89
CA ALA A 165 -0.61 5.56 -0.96
C ALA A 165 -1.82 6.05 -1.76
N TYR A 166 -2.34 5.18 -2.60
CA TYR A 166 -3.50 5.41 -3.44
C TYR A 166 -4.63 4.48 -3.01
N THR A 167 -5.55 5.01 -2.22
CA THR A 167 -6.63 4.23 -1.59
C THR A 167 -7.98 4.34 -2.31
N ASN A 168 -8.12 5.25 -3.24
CA ASN A 168 -9.38 5.57 -3.93
C ASN A 168 -9.32 5.29 -5.43
N PHE A 169 -8.68 4.22 -5.83
CA PHE A 169 -8.73 3.83 -7.23
C PHE A 169 -10.16 3.44 -7.62
N PRO A 170 -10.63 3.75 -8.85
CA PRO A 170 -12.03 3.56 -9.24
C PRO A 170 -12.56 2.14 -9.08
N PHE A 171 -11.72 1.20 -8.70
CA PHE A 171 -12.07 -0.22 -8.57
C PHE A 171 -11.67 -0.83 -7.21
N GLY A 172 -11.45 0.02 -6.18
CA GLY A 172 -11.10 -0.47 -4.84
C GLY A 172 -9.66 -0.98 -4.69
N PHE A 173 -8.81 -0.78 -5.68
CA PHE A 173 -7.39 -1.13 -5.63
C PHE A 173 -6.64 -0.21 -4.68
N HIS A 174 -5.93 -0.81 -3.74
CA HIS A 174 -5.01 -0.10 -2.87
C HIS A 174 -3.59 -0.44 -3.31
N TYR A 175 -2.83 0.56 -3.73
CA TYR A 175 -1.40 0.40 -3.94
C TYR A 175 -0.65 1.57 -3.31
N PHE A 176 0.60 1.34 -3.01
CA PHE A 176 1.48 2.39 -2.55
C PHE A 176 2.85 2.30 -3.23
N ILE A 177 3.57 3.39 -3.22
CA ILE A 177 4.88 3.54 -3.83
C ILE A 177 5.87 3.95 -2.75
N THR A 178 6.98 3.21 -2.60
CA THR A 178 8.02 3.51 -1.61
C THR A 178 9.41 3.30 -2.19
N PRO A 179 10.44 3.98 -1.66
CA PRO A 179 11.83 3.75 -2.06
C PRO A 179 12.38 2.47 -1.40
N SER A 180 13.43 1.90 -1.99
CA SER A 180 14.12 0.73 -1.42
C SER A 180 15.37 1.07 -0.62
N ASP A 181 16.12 2.08 -1.05
CA ASP A 181 17.47 2.40 -0.54
C ASP A 181 17.49 3.60 0.41
N SER A 182 16.37 4.31 0.60
CA SER A 182 16.26 5.31 1.65
C SER A 182 16.54 4.69 3.02
N TYR A 183 17.22 5.41 3.88
CA TYR A 183 17.46 4.96 5.25
C TYR A 183 16.17 4.75 6.07
N ARG A 184 15.07 5.37 5.64
CA ARG A 184 13.72 5.22 6.19
C ARG A 184 12.81 4.27 5.39
N ALA A 185 13.35 3.56 4.40
CA ALA A 185 12.52 2.70 3.54
C ALA A 185 11.61 1.73 4.31
N PRO A 186 12.06 1.01 5.35
CA PRO A 186 11.18 0.15 6.12
C PRO A 186 10.07 0.89 6.88
N GLN A 187 10.38 2.08 7.40
CA GLN A 187 9.43 2.93 8.12
C GLN A 187 8.39 3.50 7.17
N THR A 188 8.84 4.01 6.01
CA THR A 188 7.96 4.49 4.95
C THR A 188 7.05 3.36 4.45
N PHE A 189 7.60 2.17 4.22
CA PHE A 189 6.81 1.01 3.84
C PHE A 189 5.72 0.68 4.88
N ALA A 190 6.06 0.69 6.16
CA ALA A 190 5.09 0.45 7.23
C ALA A 190 4.01 1.54 7.32
N HIS A 191 4.37 2.80 7.07
CA HIS A 191 3.47 3.95 7.02
C HIS A 191 2.45 3.78 5.87
N GLU A 192 2.93 3.57 4.64
CA GLU A 192 2.09 3.43 3.45
C GLU A 192 1.17 2.20 3.54
N LEU A 193 1.69 1.09 4.09
CA LEU A 193 0.89 -0.09 4.40
C LEU A 193 -0.24 0.23 5.41
N GLY A 194 0.00 1.19 6.31
CA GLY A 194 -0.99 1.71 7.25
C GLY A 194 -2.18 2.36 6.56
N HIS A 195 -1.96 3.10 5.48
CA HIS A 195 -3.04 3.65 4.68
C HIS A 195 -3.89 2.55 4.03
N GLY A 196 -3.24 1.69 3.26
CA GLY A 196 -3.95 0.69 2.45
C GLY A 196 -4.63 -0.39 3.28
N LEU A 197 -3.89 -0.97 4.21
CA LEU A 197 -4.36 -2.15 4.95
C LEU A 197 -5.13 -1.80 6.22
N LEU A 198 -4.68 -0.78 6.96
CA LEU A 198 -5.29 -0.41 8.25
C LEU A 198 -6.32 0.72 8.13
N GLY A 199 -6.40 1.40 6.97
CA GLY A 199 -7.32 2.51 6.76
C GLY A 199 -6.96 3.75 7.59
N LEU A 200 -5.68 3.98 7.83
CA LEU A 200 -5.19 5.13 8.57
C LEU A 200 -4.98 6.33 7.65
N GLY A 201 -5.20 7.53 8.16
CA GLY A 201 -4.91 8.79 7.49
C GLY A 201 -3.60 9.39 7.99
N ASP A 202 -3.03 10.30 7.18
CA ASP A 202 -1.86 11.07 7.56
C ASP A 202 -2.15 12.01 8.72
N GLU A 203 -1.32 11.97 9.74
CA GLU A 203 -1.44 12.83 10.91
C GLU A 203 -0.62 14.14 10.80
N TYR A 204 0.11 14.32 9.69
CA TYR A 204 0.85 15.55 9.37
C TYR A 204 0.12 16.45 8.36
N MET A 205 -1.05 16.06 7.88
CA MET A 205 -1.67 16.65 6.70
C MET A 205 -1.91 18.15 6.77
N ASP A 206 -1.54 18.79 5.67
CA ASP A 206 -1.88 20.20 5.36
C ASP A 206 -3.35 20.38 4.95
N ARG A 207 -4.03 19.27 4.60
CA ARG A 207 -5.35 19.27 3.99
C ARG A 207 -6.18 18.11 4.51
N VAL A 208 -6.82 18.27 5.65
CA VAL A 208 -7.87 17.36 6.07
C VAL A 208 -9.19 17.88 5.52
N ASN A 209 -9.77 17.14 4.60
CA ASN A 209 -11.12 17.40 4.13
C ASN A 209 -12.13 16.51 4.89
N GLU A 210 -13.42 16.80 4.73
CA GLU A 210 -14.48 16.01 5.37
C GLU A 210 -14.41 14.52 5.00
N GLN A 211 -13.96 14.20 3.79
CA GLN A 211 -13.79 12.82 3.34
C GLN A 211 -12.71 12.10 4.15
N THR A 212 -11.59 12.73 4.43
CA THR A 212 -10.53 12.16 5.28
C THR A 212 -11.05 11.90 6.70
N ASP A 213 -11.87 12.80 7.24
CA ASP A 213 -12.49 12.60 8.54
C ASP A 213 -13.45 11.39 8.53
N ILE A 214 -14.21 11.20 7.47
CA ILE A 214 -15.14 10.08 7.37
C ILE A 214 -14.43 8.74 7.24
N THR A 215 -13.35 8.68 6.45
CA THR A 215 -12.69 7.43 6.07
C THR A 215 -11.56 7.00 6.99
N SER A 216 -10.82 7.94 7.54
CA SER A 216 -9.65 7.66 8.37
C SER A 216 -10.01 7.62 9.85
N LEU A 217 -9.51 6.63 10.55
CA LEU A 217 -9.93 6.33 11.93
C LEU A 217 -9.09 7.04 12.99
N ASN A 218 -7.89 7.47 12.62
CA ASN A 218 -6.92 8.14 13.49
C ASN A 218 -6.91 9.66 13.36
N VAL A 219 -7.67 10.21 12.42
CA VAL A 219 -7.79 11.66 12.19
C VAL A 219 -9.24 12.09 12.37
N ALA A 220 -9.47 13.23 13.00
CA ALA A 220 -10.79 13.82 13.18
C ALA A 220 -10.77 15.34 12.93
N CYS A 221 -11.77 15.83 12.20
CA CYS A 221 -11.98 17.27 11.96
C CYS A 221 -12.81 17.95 13.07
N ASN A 222 -12.85 17.35 14.23
CA ASN A 222 -13.69 17.82 15.34
C ASN A 222 -12.82 18.25 16.54
N VAL A 223 -13.04 19.48 16.98
CA VAL A 223 -12.33 20.06 18.13
C VAL A 223 -12.88 19.59 19.48
N ASN A 224 -14.07 18.99 19.51
CA ASN A 224 -14.64 18.54 20.76
C ASN A 224 -14.05 17.18 21.17
N PRO A 225 -13.21 17.14 22.24
CA PRO A 225 -12.61 15.88 22.71
C PRO A 225 -13.62 14.79 23.04
N GLU A 226 -14.88 15.19 23.32
CA GLU A 226 -15.98 14.25 23.60
C GLU A 226 -16.50 13.53 22.36
N GLN A 227 -16.21 14.06 21.18
CA GLN A 227 -16.75 13.57 19.90
C GLN A 227 -15.70 12.90 19.01
N VAL A 228 -14.43 12.88 19.41
CA VAL A 228 -13.38 12.22 18.61
C VAL A 228 -13.61 10.71 18.54
N LYS A 229 -13.35 10.13 17.39
CA LYS A 229 -13.63 8.73 17.07
C LYS A 229 -12.98 7.73 18.03
N TRP A 230 -11.77 8.03 18.49
CA TRP A 230 -10.99 7.17 19.38
C TRP A 230 -11.31 7.33 20.87
N LYS A 231 -12.19 8.27 21.25
CA LYS A 231 -12.54 8.47 22.65
C LYS A 231 -13.05 7.20 23.30
N LYS A 232 -13.95 6.47 22.63
CA LYS A 232 -14.52 5.23 23.15
C LYS A 232 -13.48 4.08 23.23
N LEU A 233 -12.46 4.13 22.41
CA LEU A 233 -11.40 3.11 22.37
C LEU A 233 -10.44 3.25 23.55
N LEU A 234 -10.15 4.48 23.98
CA LEU A 234 -9.07 4.77 24.92
C LEU A 234 -9.55 5.36 26.23
N GLY A 235 -10.83 5.71 26.37
CA GLY A 235 -11.28 6.59 27.44
C GLY A 235 -10.55 7.95 27.36
N PHE A 236 -10.24 8.43 26.20
CA PHE A 236 -9.17 9.38 25.89
C PHE A 236 -9.51 10.79 26.29
N ARG A 237 -8.48 11.54 26.70
CA ARG A 237 -8.63 12.88 27.29
C ARG A 237 -7.86 13.99 26.57
N LYS A 238 -7.03 13.63 25.56
CA LYS A 238 -6.22 14.63 24.82
C LYS A 238 -6.31 14.40 23.33
N THR A 239 -6.54 15.48 22.62
CA THR A 239 -6.40 15.57 21.16
C THR A 239 -5.28 16.55 20.88
N TYR A 240 -4.50 16.27 19.84
CA TYR A 240 -3.47 17.16 19.35
C TYR A 240 -3.92 17.73 18.00
N SER A 241 -3.68 19.02 17.78
CA SER A 241 -3.93 19.61 16.47
C SER A 241 -2.92 19.11 15.45
N CYS A 242 -3.35 18.82 14.25
CA CYS A 242 -2.44 18.59 13.13
C CYS A 242 -1.58 19.85 12.89
N PRO A 243 -0.29 19.69 12.54
CA PRO A 243 0.63 20.83 12.48
C PRO A 243 0.33 21.85 11.40
N SER A 244 -0.40 21.49 10.36
CA SER A 244 -0.72 22.39 9.26
C SER A 244 -2.21 22.57 9.13
N GLN A 245 -2.67 23.70 9.55
CA GLN A 245 -4.08 24.09 9.61
C GLN A 245 -4.51 24.90 8.38
N SER A 246 -4.27 24.45 7.18
CA SER A 246 -4.78 25.25 6.06
C SER A 246 -6.26 24.98 5.72
N TYR A 247 -6.82 23.87 6.19
CA TYR A 247 -8.23 23.52 5.93
C TYR A 247 -8.86 22.73 7.10
N GLY A 248 -9.39 23.46 8.06
CA GLY A 248 -10.17 22.88 9.15
C GLY A 248 -9.36 22.52 10.40
N ASN A 249 -10.07 22.24 11.47
CA ASN A 249 -9.51 21.85 12.76
C ASN A 249 -9.31 20.32 12.77
N ALA A 250 -8.26 19.83 12.15
CA ALA A 250 -7.95 18.41 12.19
C ALA A 250 -7.14 18.05 13.44
N TYR A 251 -7.50 16.96 14.06
CA TYR A 251 -6.91 16.44 15.28
C TYR A 251 -6.47 15.01 15.14
N ASN A 252 -5.37 14.66 15.75
CA ASN A 252 -4.89 13.30 15.94
C ASN A 252 -4.75 12.99 17.44
N SER A 253 -4.53 11.73 17.76
CA SER A 253 -4.48 11.28 19.16
C SER A 253 -3.12 11.43 19.81
N SER A 254 -2.05 11.58 19.04
CA SER A 254 -0.67 11.63 19.53
C SER A 254 0.20 12.49 18.62
N TYR A 255 1.16 13.17 19.23
CA TYR A 255 2.20 13.88 18.50
C TYR A 255 3.26 12.91 17.93
N GLU A 256 3.50 11.81 18.64
CA GLU A 256 4.48 10.77 18.30
C GLU A 256 3.75 9.60 17.67
N CYS A 257 3.70 9.56 16.34
CA CYS A 257 3.04 8.50 15.58
C CYS A 257 3.72 8.30 14.22
N LEU A 258 3.82 7.05 13.78
CA LEU A 258 4.34 6.68 12.47
C LEU A 258 3.54 7.34 11.34
N MET A 259 2.23 7.54 11.50
CA MET A 259 1.37 8.22 10.52
C MET A 259 1.61 9.73 10.46
N ARG A 260 2.45 10.27 11.33
CA ARG A 260 2.85 11.67 11.35
C ARG A 260 4.32 11.86 10.98
N ASP A 261 5.19 11.05 11.57
CA ASP A 261 6.63 11.08 11.34
C ASP A 261 7.18 9.66 11.46
N THR A 262 7.89 9.24 10.45
CA THR A 262 8.43 7.89 10.33
C THR A 262 9.54 7.56 11.36
N ASP A 263 9.95 8.51 12.18
CA ASP A 263 10.87 8.26 13.30
C ASP A 263 10.17 7.65 14.54
N TYR A 264 8.84 7.61 14.56
CA TYR A 264 8.07 7.09 15.67
C TYR A 264 7.37 5.75 15.33
N PRO A 265 6.99 4.95 16.34
CA PRO A 265 6.08 3.83 16.11
C PRO A 265 4.64 4.33 15.91
N PHE A 266 3.74 3.47 15.48
CA PHE A 266 2.31 3.77 15.52
C PHE A 266 1.85 4.14 16.93
N CYS A 267 1.08 5.21 17.05
CA CYS A 267 0.46 5.58 18.32
C CYS A 267 -0.57 4.53 18.77
N GLU A 268 -1.07 4.67 19.99
CA GLU A 268 -2.00 3.69 20.56
C GLU A 268 -3.30 3.58 19.75
N VAL A 269 -3.86 4.68 19.26
CA VAL A 269 -5.06 4.67 18.43
C VAL A 269 -4.83 3.92 17.13
N CYS A 270 -3.73 4.21 16.43
CA CYS A 270 -3.37 3.54 15.18
C CYS A 270 -3.17 2.03 15.39
N ARG A 271 -2.51 1.65 16.49
CA ARG A 271 -2.33 0.22 16.82
C ARG A 271 -3.65 -0.49 17.10
N LEU A 272 -4.52 0.08 17.94
CA LEU A 272 -5.82 -0.51 18.27
C LEU A 272 -6.70 -0.64 17.04
N GLN A 273 -6.71 0.37 16.19
CA GLN A 273 -7.42 0.32 14.93
C GLN A 273 -6.85 -0.75 14.01
N GLY A 274 -5.53 -0.84 13.93
CA GLY A 274 -4.84 -1.87 13.15
C GLY A 274 -5.14 -3.28 13.66
N TYR A 275 -5.11 -3.53 14.97
CA TYR A 275 -5.53 -4.82 15.54
C TYR A 275 -6.96 -5.19 15.16
N LYS A 276 -7.87 -4.23 15.28
CA LYS A 276 -9.27 -4.43 14.87
C LYS A 276 -9.37 -4.79 13.39
N ARG A 277 -8.69 -4.04 12.52
CA ARG A 277 -8.74 -4.27 11.08
C ARG A 277 -8.15 -5.61 10.68
N LEU A 278 -6.93 -5.93 11.16
CA LEU A 278 -6.25 -7.19 10.85
C LEU A 278 -6.98 -8.42 11.39
N SER A 279 -7.74 -8.28 12.47
CA SER A 279 -8.57 -9.39 12.97
C SER A 279 -9.81 -9.67 12.11
N GLN A 280 -10.16 -8.78 11.20
CA GLN A 280 -11.32 -8.90 10.31
C GLN A 280 -10.96 -9.38 8.90
N LEU A 281 -9.68 -9.29 8.54
CA LEU A 281 -9.12 -9.81 7.30
C LEU A 281 -8.69 -11.27 7.46
#